data_1f7628a29948f80ab8e486d4f1eaf287
#
_entry.id   1f7628a29948f80ab8e486d4f1eaf287
#
_cell.length_a   1.000
_cell.length_b   1.000
_cell.length_c   1.000
_cell.angle_alpha   90.00
_cell.angle_beta   90.00
_cell.angle_gamma   90.00
#
_symmetry.space_group_name_H-M   'P 1'
#
loop_
_entity.id
_entity.type
_entity.pdbx_description
1 polymer ?
#
loop_
_entity_poly.entity_id
_entity_poly.type
_entity_poly.pdbx_seq_one_letter_code
_entity_poly.pdbx_strand_id
1 'polypeptide(L)' 'KLTVMKTYTIAVLPGDFIGPEVIDATTQVLDVVAPSYNFKLEYTRLPFGGNALESHGHPLPEETKETCAASDAV' A
#
# COMPACT_ATOMS: atom_id res chain seq x y z
N LYS A 1 17.06 -5.93 -27.08
CA LYS A 1 16.99 -4.77 -26.22
C LYS A 1 16.40 -5.12 -24.86
N LEU A 2 17.11 -4.75 -23.80
CA LEU A 2 16.64 -4.98 -22.44
C LEU A 2 15.77 -3.82 -21.96
N THR A 3 14.61 -4.16 -21.41
CA THR A 3 13.75 -3.18 -20.75
C THR A 3 13.84 -3.42 -19.26
N VAL A 4 14.33 -2.43 -18.52
CA VAL A 4 14.43 -2.52 -17.06
C VAL A 4 13.13 -2.02 -16.46
N MET A 5 12.45 -2.89 -15.73
CA MET A 5 11.25 -2.50 -15.00
C MET A 5 11.64 -1.77 -13.73
N LYS A 6 11.14 -0.57 -13.57
CA LYS A 6 11.33 0.17 -12.33
C LYS A 6 10.35 -0.33 -11.29
N THR A 7 10.81 -0.52 -10.06
CA THR A 7 10.00 -0.97 -8.94
C THR A 7 9.70 0.19 -8.02
N TYR A 8 8.44 0.36 -7.67
CA TYR A 8 7.98 1.38 -6.73
C TYR A 8 7.41 0.71 -5.49
N THR A 9 7.70 1.26 -4.34
CA THR A 9 7.17 0.75 -3.07
C THR A 9 5.94 1.57 -2.68
N ILE A 10 4.86 0.87 -2.36
CA ILE A 10 3.58 1.48 -2.02
C ILE A 10 3.19 1.06 -0.60
N ALA A 11 3.00 2.04 0.26
CA ALA A 11 2.44 1.78 1.58
C ALA A 11 0.93 1.70 1.45
N VAL A 12 0.33 0.59 1.87
CA VAL A 12 -1.10 0.33 1.74
C VAL A 12 -1.75 0.36 3.11
N LEU A 13 -2.67 1.28 3.31
CA LEU A 13 -3.39 1.46 4.56
C LEU A 13 -4.89 1.19 4.33
N PRO A 14 -5.32 -0.08 4.40
CA PRO A 14 -6.73 -0.41 4.13
C PRO A 14 -7.71 0.23 5.12
N GLY A 15 -7.26 0.45 6.36
CA GLY A 15 -8.15 0.99 7.39
C GLY A 15 -9.19 -0.02 7.82
N ASP A 16 -10.42 0.46 8.04
CA ASP A 16 -11.51 -0.33 8.60
C ASP A 16 -12.63 -0.57 7.61
N PHE A 17 -13.47 -1.55 7.94
CA PHE A 17 -14.76 -1.80 7.27
C PHE A 17 -14.65 -1.89 5.74
N ILE A 18 -15.12 -0.87 5.03
CA ILE A 18 -15.12 -0.84 3.58
C ILE A 18 -13.74 -0.65 2.96
N GLY A 19 -12.78 -0.13 3.72
CA GLY A 19 -11.43 0.13 3.24
C GLY A 19 -10.76 -1.08 2.58
N PRO A 20 -10.75 -2.26 3.23
CA PRO A 20 -10.15 -3.45 2.62
C PRO A 20 -10.74 -3.82 1.27
N GLU A 21 -12.05 -3.68 1.07
CA GLU A 21 -12.68 -3.96 -0.21
C GLU A 21 -12.24 -2.99 -1.29
N VAL A 22 -12.18 -1.71 -0.94
CA VAL A 22 -11.74 -0.66 -1.86
C VAL A 22 -10.28 -0.88 -2.26
N ILE A 23 -9.43 -1.22 -1.31
CA ILE A 23 -8.02 -1.49 -1.55
C ILE A 23 -7.85 -2.72 -2.44
N ASP A 24 -8.61 -3.79 -2.21
CA ASP A 24 -8.53 -4.99 -3.03
C ASP A 24 -8.91 -4.68 -4.48
N ALA A 25 -9.96 -3.92 -4.70
CA ALA A 25 -10.38 -3.51 -6.03
C ALA A 25 -9.31 -2.64 -6.69
N THR A 26 -8.72 -1.70 -5.95
CA THR A 26 -7.70 -0.80 -6.43
C THR A 26 -6.43 -1.55 -6.83
N THR A 27 -5.98 -2.48 -6.00
CA THR A 27 -4.77 -3.25 -6.29
C THR A 27 -4.95 -4.15 -7.50
N GLN A 28 -6.14 -4.70 -7.71
CA GLN A 28 -6.44 -5.47 -8.92
C GLN A 28 -6.28 -4.61 -10.18
N VAL A 29 -6.76 -3.38 -10.15
CA VAL A 29 -6.60 -2.45 -11.27
C VAL A 29 -5.12 -2.12 -11.48
N LEU A 30 -4.40 -1.82 -10.43
CA LEU A 30 -2.97 -1.50 -10.50
C LEU A 30 -2.15 -2.68 -11.01
N ASP A 31 -2.51 -3.90 -10.64
CA ASP A 31 -1.82 -5.11 -11.07
C ASP A 31 -1.97 -5.35 -12.58
N VAL A 32 -3.02 -4.83 -13.18
CA VAL A 32 -3.22 -4.86 -14.64
C VAL A 32 -2.48 -3.70 -15.30
N VAL A 33 -2.53 -2.51 -14.71
CA VAL A 33 -1.94 -1.29 -15.28
C VAL A 33 -0.42 -1.33 -15.26
N ALA A 34 0.17 -1.77 -14.15
CA ALA A 34 1.62 -1.71 -13.97
C ALA A 34 2.40 -2.45 -15.07
N PRO A 35 2.08 -3.71 -15.40
CA PRO A 35 2.77 -4.41 -16.49
C PRO A 35 2.60 -3.72 -17.84
N SER A 36 1.45 -3.10 -18.09
CA SER A 36 1.16 -2.41 -19.34
C SER A 36 2.07 -1.21 -19.57
N TYR A 37 2.59 -0.62 -18.49
CA TYR A 37 3.46 0.55 -18.56
C TYR A 37 4.89 0.23 -18.13
N ASN A 38 5.23 -1.06 -18.04
CA ASN A 38 6.59 -1.52 -17.72
C ASN A 38 7.13 -1.06 -16.38
N PHE A 39 6.28 -1.09 -15.35
CA PHE A 39 6.74 -0.86 -13.99
C PHE A 39 6.16 -1.92 -13.05
N LYS A 40 6.74 -2.02 -11.88
CA LYS A 40 6.38 -3.01 -10.88
C LYS A 40 6.05 -2.31 -9.57
N LEU A 41 5.04 -2.83 -8.87
CA LEU A 41 4.63 -2.28 -7.58
C LEU A 41 4.86 -3.32 -6.49
N GLU A 42 5.47 -2.88 -5.39
CA GLU A 42 5.61 -3.70 -4.19
C GLU A 42 4.77 -3.06 -3.10
N TYR A 43 3.82 -3.83 -2.58
CA TYR A 43 2.89 -3.34 -1.57
C TYR A 43 3.32 -3.76 -0.17
N THR A 44 3.26 -2.83 0.77
CA THR A 44 3.43 -3.12 2.19
C THR A 44 2.14 -2.70 2.89
N ARG A 45 1.41 -3.67 3.43
CA ARG A 45 0.17 -3.39 4.17
C ARG A 45 0.50 -3.03 5.59
N LEU A 46 -0.12 -1.96 6.09
CA LEU A 46 0.19 -1.41 7.40
C LEU A 46 -1.09 -1.13 8.19
N PRO A 47 -1.04 -1.25 9.52
CA PRO A 47 -2.18 -0.93 10.36
C PRO A 47 -2.49 0.57 10.34
N PHE A 48 -3.78 0.89 10.29
CA PHE A 48 -4.25 2.27 10.28
C PHE A 48 -5.71 2.33 10.74
N GLY A 49 -6.10 3.43 11.38
CA GLY A 49 -7.48 3.66 11.80
C GLY A 49 -7.88 2.90 13.04
N GLY A 50 -9.17 2.53 13.14
CA GLY A 50 -9.72 1.83 14.30
C GLY A 50 -9.11 0.46 14.51
N ASN A 51 -8.81 -0.24 13.43
CA ASN A 51 -8.12 -1.53 13.50
C ASN A 51 -6.76 -1.39 14.18
N ALA A 52 -6.00 -0.36 13.82
CA ALA A 52 -4.72 -0.07 14.43
C ALA A 52 -4.87 0.36 15.89
N LEU A 53 -5.93 1.10 16.19
CA LEU A 53 -6.22 1.53 17.55
C LEU A 53 -6.44 0.32 18.46
N GLU A 54 -7.18 -0.69 17.99
CA GLU A 54 -7.42 -1.92 18.76
C GLU A 54 -6.17 -2.76 18.93
N SER A 55 -5.38 -2.94 17.88
CA SER A 55 -4.22 -3.84 17.90
C SER A 55 -2.95 -3.18 18.44
N HIS A 56 -2.78 -1.87 18.23
CA HIS A 56 -1.55 -1.14 18.56
C HIS A 56 -1.76 0.02 19.53
N GLY A 57 -3.01 0.30 19.91
CA GLY A 57 -3.32 1.38 20.83
C GLY A 57 -3.24 2.77 20.23
N HIS A 58 -3.07 2.89 18.93
CA HIS A 58 -2.98 4.17 18.23
C HIS A 58 -3.46 4.02 16.79
N PRO A 59 -4.26 4.97 16.26
CA PRO A 59 -4.78 4.87 14.89
C PRO A 59 -3.71 5.04 13.79
N LEU A 60 -2.57 5.62 14.14
CA LEU A 60 -1.44 5.76 13.23
C LEU A 60 -0.15 5.34 13.94
N PRO A 61 0.15 4.03 14.00
CA PRO A 61 1.37 3.56 14.66
C PRO A 61 2.64 4.16 14.04
N GLU A 62 3.68 4.30 14.83
CA GLU A 62 4.95 4.86 14.38
C GLU A 62 5.54 4.09 13.21
N GLU A 63 5.44 2.77 13.25
CA GLU A 63 5.84 1.90 12.15
C GLU A 63 5.17 2.29 10.83
N THR A 64 3.86 2.57 10.87
CA THR A 64 3.10 2.98 9.69
C THR A 64 3.59 4.33 9.17
N LYS A 65 3.81 5.29 10.06
CA LYS A 65 4.33 6.61 9.69
C LYS A 65 5.70 6.51 9.02
N GLU A 66 6.60 5.73 9.59
CA GLU A 66 7.95 5.57 9.07
C GLU A 66 7.95 4.90 7.70
N THR A 67 7.14 3.86 7.54
CA THR A 67 7.04 3.16 6.26
C THR A 67 6.42 4.04 5.19
N CYS A 68 5.39 4.82 5.53
CA CYS A 68 4.80 5.76 4.58
C CYS A 68 5.82 6.79 4.10
N ALA A 69 6.63 7.32 5.00
CA ALA A 69 7.64 8.30 4.65
C ALA A 69 8.73 7.73 3.75
N ALA A 70 9.04 6.44 3.91
CA ALA A 70 10.08 5.76 3.12
C ALA A 70 9.57 5.20 1.80
N SER A 71 8.25 5.15 1.59
CA SER A 71 7.64 4.60 0.39
C SER A 71 7.57 5.63 -0.74
N ASP A 72 7.48 5.14 -1.97
CA ASP A 72 7.32 6.02 -3.13
C ASP A 72 5.93 6.64 -3.17
N ALA A 73 4.92 5.91 -2.69
CA ALA A 73 3.55 6.40 -2.60
C ALA A 73 2.80 5.70 -1.46
N VAL A 74 1.66 6.26 -1.12
CA VAL A 74 0.77 5.74 -0.07
C VAL A 74 -0.62 5.54 -0.64
#